data_22d927094db3ca7bcc09fc22be6170a8
#
_entry.id   22d927094db3ca7bcc09fc22be6170a8
#
_cell.length_a   1.000
_cell.length_b   1.000
_cell.length_c   1.000
_cell.angle_alpha   90.00
_cell.angle_beta   90.00
_cell.angle_gamma   90.00
#
_symmetry.space_group_name_H-M   'P 1'
#
loop_
_entity.id
_entity.type
_entity.pdbx_description
1 polymer ?
#
loop_
_entity_poly.entity_id
_entity_poly.type
_entity_poly.pdbx_seq_one_letter_code
_entity_poly.pdbx_strand_id
1 'polypeptide(L)'
;GEVLGFEELPTMTEDRRRLVFGCYTIEQFVFLIADDEPMRCPRMDHYGFSVGTEAELDEFLARAKAYQARDPRVDIVDKHVDDHGPLAITSFYVGYLLPMMVEVQWWDFKQSAPRPVTG
;
A
#
# COMPACT_ATOMS: atom_id res chain seq x y z
N GLY A 1 -2.91 8.54 5.67
CA GLY A 1 -3.13 7.57 6.72
C GLY A 1 -1.89 7.26 7.54
N GLU A 2 -2.11 6.80 8.75
CA GLU A 2 -1.00 6.48 9.68
C GLU A 2 -0.15 5.31 9.19
N VAL A 3 -0.73 4.36 8.47
CA VAL A 3 -0.02 3.15 8.05
C VAL A 3 0.88 3.40 6.85
N LEU A 4 0.34 4.03 5.82
CA LEU A 4 1.03 4.20 4.54
C LEU A 4 1.62 5.60 4.35
N GLY A 5 1.44 6.51 5.29
CA GLY A 5 1.95 7.86 5.20
C GLY A 5 1.24 8.75 4.19
N PHE A 6 0.03 8.38 3.80
CA PHE A 6 -0.78 9.22 2.92
C PHE A 6 -1.33 10.42 3.70
N GLU A 7 -1.32 11.58 3.10
CA GLU A 7 -1.81 12.81 3.70
C GLU A 7 -3.02 13.33 2.94
N GLU A 8 -4.03 13.78 3.66
CA GLU A 8 -5.16 14.47 3.05
C GLU A 8 -4.70 15.79 2.45
N LEU A 9 -5.15 16.08 1.23
CA LEU A 9 -4.88 17.34 0.54
C LEU A 9 -6.14 18.21 0.59
N PRO A 10 -6.31 19.03 1.64
CA PRO A 10 -7.56 19.80 1.83
C PRO A 10 -7.87 20.76 0.68
N THR A 11 -6.83 21.29 0.03
CA THR A 11 -7.00 22.21 -1.09
C THR A 11 -7.57 21.54 -2.34
N MET A 12 -7.49 20.20 -2.40
CA MET A 12 -8.00 19.41 -3.51
C MET A 12 -9.29 18.68 -3.16
N THR A 13 -9.71 18.73 -1.90
CA THR A 13 -10.96 18.15 -1.44
C THR A 13 -12.09 19.10 -1.77
N GLU A 14 -12.93 18.74 -2.75
CA GLU A 14 -13.97 19.62 -3.28
C GLU A 14 -15.20 19.70 -2.39
N ASP A 15 -15.57 18.61 -1.75
CA ASP A 15 -16.75 18.52 -0.90
C ASP A 15 -16.64 17.37 0.09
N ARG A 16 -17.69 17.17 0.91
CA ARG A 16 -17.71 16.10 1.93
C ARG A 16 -17.79 14.69 1.36
N ARG A 17 -18.04 14.54 0.07
CA ARG A 17 -18.13 13.23 -0.59
C ARG A 17 -16.82 12.81 -1.22
N ARG A 18 -15.85 13.70 -1.30
CA ARG A 18 -14.55 13.44 -1.95
C ARG A 18 -13.43 13.82 -1.01
N LEU A 19 -12.58 12.86 -0.74
CA LEU A 19 -11.34 13.08 -0.01
C LEU A 19 -10.18 12.77 -0.94
N VAL A 20 -9.15 13.60 -0.91
CA VAL A 20 -7.95 13.40 -1.72
C VAL A 20 -6.77 13.21 -0.77
N PHE A 21 -6.06 12.11 -0.93
CA PHE A 21 -4.87 11.80 -0.15
C PHE A 21 -3.64 11.82 -1.03
N GLY A 22 -2.65 12.62 -0.67
CA GLY A 22 -1.35 12.63 -1.34
C GLY A 22 -0.49 11.47 -0.87
N CYS A 23 0.27 10.92 -1.80
CA CYS A 23 1.20 9.82 -1.54
C CYS A 23 2.56 10.22 -2.10
N TYR A 24 3.59 10.32 -1.28
CA TYR A 24 4.96 10.70 -1.63
C TYR A 24 5.09 12.08 -2.29
N THR A 25 4.40 12.32 -3.39
CA THR A 25 4.41 13.60 -4.11
C THR A 25 2.97 14.05 -4.36
N ILE A 26 2.80 15.34 -4.64
CA ILE A 26 1.48 15.90 -4.95
C ILE A 26 0.87 15.31 -6.22
N GLU A 27 1.70 14.75 -7.08
CA GLU A 27 1.26 14.14 -8.34
C GLU A 27 0.71 12.73 -8.16
N GLN A 28 1.00 12.11 -7.01
CA GLN A 28 0.53 10.78 -6.66
C GLN A 28 -0.52 10.89 -5.58
N PHE A 29 -1.76 10.66 -5.93
CA PHE A 29 -2.87 10.85 -5.01
C PHE A 29 -3.94 9.79 -5.18
N VAL A 30 -4.76 9.63 -4.15
CA VAL A 30 -5.90 8.73 -4.14
C VAL A 30 -7.15 9.54 -3.85
N PHE A 31 -8.17 9.37 -4.68
CA PHE A 31 -9.49 9.92 -4.43
C PHE A 31 -10.36 8.90 -3.69
N LEU A 32 -11.01 9.35 -2.65
CA LEU A 32 -12.07 8.59 -1.99
C LEU A 32 -13.39 9.33 -2.23
N ILE A 33 -14.33 8.64 -2.84
CA ILE A 33 -15.65 9.20 -3.18
C ILE A 33 -16.71 8.37 -2.47
N ALA A 34 -17.55 9.04 -1.67
CA ALA A 34 -18.69 8.38 -1.07
C ALA A 34 -19.78 8.12 -2.13
N ASP A 35 -20.27 6.89 -2.20
CA ASP A 35 -21.26 6.49 -3.19
C ASP A 35 -22.22 5.48 -2.55
N ASP A 36 -23.45 5.46 -3.03
CA ASP A 36 -24.47 4.48 -2.60
C ASP A 36 -24.11 3.08 -3.13
N GLU A 37 -23.36 2.98 -4.20
CA GLU A 37 -22.87 1.73 -4.78
C GLU A 37 -21.33 1.72 -4.79
N PRO A 38 -20.67 1.54 -3.62
CA PRO A 38 -19.23 1.53 -3.56
C PRO A 38 -18.64 0.33 -4.30
N MET A 39 -17.43 0.50 -4.81
CA MET A 39 -16.70 -0.59 -5.46
C MET A 39 -16.54 -1.77 -4.51
N ARG A 40 -16.71 -2.97 -5.05
CA ARG A 40 -16.44 -4.23 -4.35
C ARG A 40 -15.55 -5.09 -5.20
N CYS A 41 -14.67 -5.84 -4.54
CA CYS A 41 -13.78 -6.76 -5.23
C CYS A 41 -13.44 -7.94 -4.32
N PRO A 42 -12.97 -9.06 -4.89
CA PRO A 42 -12.45 -10.16 -4.09
C PRO A 42 -11.37 -9.69 -3.12
N ARG A 43 -11.27 -10.35 -1.96
CA ARG A 43 -10.34 -9.96 -0.89
C ARG A 43 -8.90 -9.78 -1.37
N MET A 44 -8.45 -10.63 -2.26
CA MET A 44 -7.05 -10.61 -2.70
C MET A 44 -6.78 -9.72 -3.90
N ASP A 45 -7.79 -9.04 -4.43
CA ASP A 45 -7.55 -7.99 -5.41
C ASP A 45 -6.80 -6.85 -4.72
N HIS A 46 -5.78 -6.35 -5.39
CA HIS A 46 -4.87 -5.40 -4.77
C HIS A 46 -4.18 -4.51 -5.80
N TYR A 47 -3.63 -3.44 -5.32
CA TYR A 47 -2.60 -2.66 -6.01
C TYR A 47 -1.42 -2.52 -5.06
N GLY A 48 -0.24 -2.20 -5.60
CA GLY A 48 0.94 -2.20 -4.76
C GLY A 48 1.91 -1.08 -5.08
N PHE A 49 2.85 -0.90 -4.17
CA PHE A 49 3.98 -0.03 -4.37
C PHE A 49 5.23 -0.64 -3.74
N SER A 50 6.39 -0.22 -4.23
CA SER A 50 7.67 -0.71 -3.76
C SER A 50 8.28 0.25 -2.75
N VAL A 51 8.99 -0.31 -1.77
CA VAL A 51 9.87 0.45 -0.87
C VAL A 51 11.32 0.17 -1.23
N GLY A 52 12.22 1.03 -0.79
CA GLY A 52 13.64 0.95 -1.15
C GLY A 52 14.42 -0.11 -0.40
N THR A 53 14.01 -0.47 0.81
CA THR A 53 14.70 -1.43 1.66
C THR A 53 13.73 -2.36 2.36
N GLU A 54 14.23 -3.53 2.76
CA GLU A 54 13.45 -4.46 3.58
C GLU A 54 13.09 -3.85 4.93
N ALA A 55 13.98 -3.04 5.50
CA ALA A 55 13.71 -2.36 6.77
C ALA A 55 12.50 -1.44 6.68
N GLU A 56 12.33 -0.72 5.57
CA GLU A 56 11.15 0.10 5.35
C GLU A 56 9.88 -0.75 5.25
N LEU A 57 9.96 -1.90 4.57
CA LEU A 57 8.83 -2.84 4.49
C LEU A 57 8.44 -3.31 5.89
N ASP A 58 9.41 -3.70 6.69
CA ASP A 58 9.19 -4.16 8.05
C ASP A 58 8.58 -3.07 8.93
N GLU A 59 8.98 -1.82 8.72
CA GLU A 59 8.40 -0.68 9.43
C GLU A 59 6.93 -0.49 9.08
N PHE A 60 6.57 -0.55 7.81
CA PHE A 60 5.17 -0.47 7.40
C PHE A 60 4.34 -1.61 7.97
N LEU A 61 4.89 -2.82 7.94
CA LEU A 61 4.20 -3.98 8.51
C LEU A 61 3.98 -3.83 10.02
N ALA A 62 4.98 -3.34 10.73
CA ALA A 62 4.87 -3.08 12.16
C ALA A 62 3.78 -2.05 12.47
N ARG A 63 3.70 -0.99 11.67
CA ARG A 63 2.64 0.03 11.79
C ARG A 63 1.25 -0.57 11.53
N ALA A 64 1.14 -1.40 10.51
CA ALA A 64 -0.12 -2.07 10.19
C ALA A 64 -0.58 -2.97 11.34
N LYS A 65 0.34 -3.76 11.90
CA LYS A 65 0.03 -4.63 13.03
C LYS A 65 -0.33 -3.84 14.29
N ALA A 66 0.36 -2.74 14.56
CA ALA A 66 0.03 -1.87 15.68
C ALA A 66 -1.37 -1.25 15.53
N TYR A 67 -1.72 -0.86 14.31
CA TYR A 67 -3.06 -0.32 14.04
C TYR A 67 -4.12 -1.41 14.18
N GLN A 68 -3.85 -2.62 13.71
CA GLN A 68 -4.75 -3.77 13.85
C GLN A 68 -5.06 -4.08 15.31
N ALA A 69 -4.09 -3.89 16.19
CA ALA A 69 -4.30 -4.08 17.63
C ALA A 69 -5.32 -3.10 18.22
N ARG A 70 -5.46 -1.91 17.60
CA ARG A 70 -6.43 -0.88 18.02
C ARG A 70 -7.75 -1.00 17.27
N ASP A 71 -7.71 -1.49 16.03
CA ASP A 71 -8.89 -1.64 15.19
C ASP A 71 -8.83 -2.96 14.42
N PRO A 72 -9.60 -3.98 14.85
CA PRO A 72 -9.56 -5.31 14.24
C PRO A 72 -10.08 -5.37 12.81
N ARG A 73 -10.63 -4.28 12.27
CA ARG A 73 -11.04 -4.21 10.86
C ARG A 73 -9.86 -4.14 9.91
N VAL A 74 -8.66 -3.88 10.41
CA VAL A 74 -7.44 -3.96 9.60
C VAL A 74 -7.20 -5.41 9.19
N ASP A 75 -7.11 -5.66 7.89
CA ASP A 75 -6.86 -6.99 7.32
C ASP A 75 -5.41 -7.05 6.85
N ILE A 76 -4.67 -8.05 7.31
CA ILE A 76 -3.26 -8.21 6.98
C ILE A 76 -3.01 -9.62 6.44
N VAL A 77 -2.33 -9.69 5.29
CA VAL A 77 -1.66 -10.91 4.84
C VAL A 77 -0.18 -10.71 5.14
N ASP A 78 0.36 -11.53 6.02
CA ASP A 78 1.68 -11.34 6.59
C ASP A 78 2.81 -11.44 5.57
N LYS A 79 3.98 -11.00 5.97
CA LYS A 79 5.19 -10.98 5.14
C LYS A 79 5.47 -12.36 4.55
N HIS A 80 5.70 -12.38 3.25
CA HIS A 80 6.08 -13.59 2.52
C HIS A 80 7.04 -13.23 1.39
N VAL A 81 7.70 -14.24 0.84
CA VAL A 81 8.69 -14.08 -0.23
C VAL A 81 8.25 -14.88 -1.44
N ASP A 82 8.21 -14.21 -2.59
CA ASP A 82 8.04 -14.86 -3.90
C ASP A 82 9.40 -14.88 -4.60
N ASP A 83 9.99 -16.06 -4.67
CA ASP A 83 11.32 -16.24 -5.22
C ASP A 83 11.24 -16.55 -6.71
N HIS A 84 11.80 -15.65 -7.52
CA HIS A 84 11.83 -15.76 -8.98
C HIS A 84 13.26 -16.02 -9.51
N GLY A 85 14.14 -16.58 -8.68
CA GLY A 85 15.52 -16.85 -9.05
C GLY A 85 16.42 -15.63 -8.81
N PRO A 86 16.79 -14.86 -9.86
CA PRO A 86 17.64 -13.69 -9.67
C PRO A 86 16.95 -12.53 -8.95
N LEU A 87 15.65 -12.60 -8.84
CA LEU A 87 14.83 -11.61 -8.15
C LEU A 87 13.93 -12.31 -7.15
N ALA A 88 13.88 -11.81 -5.94
CA ALA A 88 12.85 -12.19 -4.97
C ALA A 88 12.05 -10.95 -4.58
N ILE A 89 10.75 -11.12 -4.48
CA ILE A 89 9.84 -10.05 -4.03
C ILE A 89 9.34 -10.43 -2.65
N THR A 90 9.68 -9.61 -1.67
CA THR A 90 9.15 -9.74 -0.31
C THR A 90 8.03 -8.74 -0.16
N SER A 91 6.88 -9.20 0.33
CA SER A 91 5.72 -8.33 0.41
C SER A 91 4.80 -8.71 1.55
N PHE A 92 3.91 -7.80 1.91
CA PHE A 92 2.74 -8.06 2.72
C PHE A 92 1.57 -7.27 2.14
N TYR A 93 0.36 -7.66 2.53
CA TYR A 93 -0.85 -6.96 2.11
C TYR A 93 -1.54 -6.37 3.32
N VAL A 94 -2.12 -5.20 3.14
CA VAL A 94 -2.93 -4.56 4.18
C VAL A 94 -4.19 -3.97 3.56
N GLY A 95 -5.32 -4.19 4.21
CA GLY A 95 -6.60 -3.60 3.82
C GLY A 95 -7.27 -2.98 5.03
N TYR A 96 -7.93 -1.85 4.82
CA TYR A 96 -8.66 -1.18 5.88
C TYR A 96 -9.72 -0.25 5.29
N LEU A 97 -10.98 -0.62 5.47
CA LEU A 97 -12.15 0.17 5.07
C LEU A 97 -12.30 0.39 3.56
N LEU A 98 -11.27 0.14 2.78
CA LEU A 98 -11.33 0.25 1.33
C LEU A 98 -11.57 -1.12 0.70
N PRO A 99 -12.18 -1.18 -0.48
CA PRO A 99 -12.53 -2.47 -1.09
C PRO A 99 -11.32 -3.26 -1.59
N MET A 100 -10.19 -2.61 -1.81
CA MET A 100 -9.01 -3.22 -2.39
C MET A 100 -7.85 -3.18 -1.39
N MET A 101 -7.09 -4.27 -1.32
CA MET A 101 -5.90 -4.33 -0.49
C MET A 101 -4.72 -3.59 -1.14
N VAL A 102 -3.77 -3.19 -0.31
CA VAL A 102 -2.51 -2.61 -0.76
C VAL A 102 -1.40 -3.61 -0.50
N GLU A 103 -0.61 -3.91 -1.52
CA GLU A 103 0.60 -4.71 -1.38
C GLU A 103 1.79 -3.77 -1.21
N VAL A 104 2.56 -3.95 -0.15
CA VAL A 104 3.84 -3.26 0.05
C VAL A 104 4.95 -4.24 -0.31
N GLN A 105 5.81 -3.86 -1.24
CA GLN A 105 6.81 -4.74 -1.84
C GLN A 105 8.22 -4.22 -1.61
N TRP A 106 9.15 -5.15 -1.38
CA TRP A 106 10.59 -4.91 -1.50
C TRP A 106 11.17 -5.89 -2.51
N TRP A 107 11.85 -5.37 -3.52
CA TRP A 107 12.44 -6.15 -4.59
C TRP A 107 13.90 -6.39 -4.28
N ASP A 108 14.25 -7.66 -4.05
CA ASP A 108 15.60 -8.09 -3.78
C ASP A 108 16.24 -8.65 -5.04
N PHE A 109 17.16 -7.90 -5.61
CA PHE A 109 17.97 -8.37 -6.74
C PHE A 109 19.17 -9.10 -6.16
N LYS A 110 19.05 -10.41 -5.99
CA LYS A 110 20.06 -11.27 -5.36
C LYS A 110 21.44 -11.22 -5.99
N GLN A 111 21.51 -10.79 -7.23
CA GLN A 111 22.77 -10.58 -7.95
C GLN A 111 22.84 -9.11 -8.33
N SER A 112 24.08 -8.61 -8.51
CA SER A 112 24.30 -7.23 -8.95
C SER A 112 23.89 -7.01 -10.41
N ALA A 113 22.77 -7.59 -10.82
CA ALA A 113 22.21 -7.30 -12.12
C ALA A 113 21.73 -5.85 -12.15
N PRO A 114 21.99 -5.11 -13.22
CA PRO A 114 21.46 -3.77 -13.34
C PRO A 114 19.94 -3.84 -13.26
N ARG A 115 19.37 -2.91 -12.51
CA ARG A 115 17.92 -2.82 -12.42
C ARG A 115 17.36 -2.63 -13.82
N PRO A 116 16.26 -3.33 -14.18
CA PRO A 116 15.62 -3.07 -15.45
C PRO A 116 15.29 -1.60 -15.56
N VAL A 117 15.68 -1.01 -16.67
CA VAL A 117 15.30 0.37 -16.94
C VAL A 117 13.81 0.31 -17.29
N THR A 118 12.99 0.68 -16.35
CA THR A 118 11.61 0.98 -16.66
C THR A 118 11.62 2.34 -17.33
N GLY A 119 11.48 2.33 -18.60
CA GLY A 119 11.51 3.54 -19.38
C GLY A 119 10.55 4.60 -18.92
#